data_6a51105d7d82c0cc2481bf1324c92c54
#
_entry.id   6a51105d7d82c0cc2481bf1324c92c54
#
_cell.length_a   1.000
_cell.length_b   1.000
_cell.length_c   1.000
_cell.angle_alpha   90.00
_cell.angle_beta   90.00
_cell.angle_gamma   90.00
#
_symmetry.space_group_name_H-M   'P 1'
#
loop_
_entity.id
_entity.type
_entity.pdbx_description
1 polymer ?
#
loop_
_entity_poly.entity_id
_entity_poly.type
_entity_poly.pdbx_seq_one_letter_code
_entity_poly.pdbx_strand_id
1 'polypeptide(L)'
;MHISYHIGAHCTDEDQLIKSLLKNPDVMVNEGIAVPAPSRYRQLVSNAVNTLGGQKASPDTQDVLLEAMLDTDSAERIVLSHENFMGAPRAAVDGDVLYPKARDKTFALRNLFPDAKVEFFMAVRDPATWVPALHAKLTDTPFPHFRASIEPEAFLWSEVVRDIREANPDSPITVWCNEDTAMIWPEVMHEVAGIDPQVQLMGGFDVLARIMAREGVKRLRTYLGTHPPANEIQRRRVLAAFLDKYAIDEQIEEEIDLPGWPPELVESLTAAYEDDMLEVARIPGVTLLTA
;
A
#
# COMPACT_ATOMS: atom_id res chain seq x y z
N MET A 1 2.11 9.45 -20.56
CA MET A 1 1.34 9.41 -19.30
C MET A 1 1.84 8.25 -18.44
N HIS A 2 1.92 8.43 -17.13
CA HIS A 2 2.23 7.40 -16.15
C HIS A 2 0.98 7.12 -15.30
N ILE A 3 0.77 5.86 -14.90
CA ILE A 3 -0.29 5.48 -13.96
C ILE A 3 0.36 4.77 -12.76
N SER A 4 0.21 5.35 -11.60
CA SER A 4 0.59 4.75 -10.31
C SER A 4 -0.62 4.07 -9.69
N TYR A 5 -0.61 2.74 -9.62
CA TYR A 5 -1.64 1.98 -8.92
C TYR A 5 -1.13 1.55 -7.54
N HIS A 6 -1.66 2.14 -6.48
CA HIS A 6 -1.53 1.59 -5.14
C HIS A 6 -2.64 0.54 -4.93
N ILE A 7 -2.24 -0.73 -4.88
CA ILE A 7 -3.15 -1.89 -5.00
C ILE A 7 -3.46 -2.60 -3.67
N GLY A 8 -3.01 -2.06 -2.58
CA GLY A 8 -3.20 -2.63 -1.23
C GLY A 8 -1.84 -2.93 -0.57
N ALA A 9 -1.73 -3.97 0.27
CA ALA A 9 -2.75 -4.96 0.60
C ALA A 9 -3.90 -4.39 1.45
N HIS A 10 -4.94 -5.22 1.70
CA HIS A 10 -5.96 -4.86 2.70
C HIS A 10 -5.31 -4.67 4.09
N CYS A 11 -5.94 -3.84 4.92
CA CYS A 11 -5.53 -3.64 6.32
C CYS A 11 -4.11 -3.06 6.49
N THR A 12 -3.65 -2.25 5.53
CA THR A 12 -2.33 -1.59 5.60
C THR A 12 -2.44 -0.07 5.76
N ASP A 13 -3.08 0.65 4.84
CA ASP A 13 -3.08 2.12 4.88
C ASP A 13 -4.44 2.78 5.15
N GLU A 14 -5.54 2.08 4.89
CA GLU A 14 -6.91 2.56 5.10
C GLU A 14 -7.18 3.96 4.49
N ASP A 15 -6.80 4.13 3.25
CA ASP A 15 -6.88 5.38 2.50
C ASP A 15 -5.93 6.49 2.99
N GLN A 16 -4.99 6.21 3.87
CA GLN A 16 -4.10 7.25 4.40
C GLN A 16 -3.21 7.84 3.31
N LEU A 17 -2.73 7.02 2.37
CA LEU A 17 -1.90 7.48 1.27
C LEU A 17 -2.62 8.54 0.43
N ILE A 18 -3.81 8.20 -0.05
CA ILE A 18 -4.59 9.15 -0.88
C ILE A 18 -4.98 10.40 -0.09
N LYS A 19 -5.33 10.26 1.20
CA LYS A 19 -5.65 11.39 2.08
C LYS A 19 -4.45 12.31 2.28
N SER A 20 -3.25 11.76 2.43
CA SER A 20 -2.02 12.54 2.60
C SER A 20 -1.62 13.25 1.31
N LEU A 21 -1.71 12.58 0.15
CA LEU A 21 -1.42 13.21 -1.15
C LEU A 21 -2.38 14.34 -1.47
N LEU A 22 -3.67 14.18 -1.20
CA LEU A 22 -4.70 15.21 -1.41
C LEU A 22 -4.54 16.47 -0.53
N LYS A 23 -3.64 16.48 0.46
CA LYS A 23 -3.27 17.69 1.20
C LYS A 23 -2.38 18.64 0.41
N ASN A 24 -1.88 18.22 -0.75
CA ASN A 24 -0.86 18.91 -1.55
C ASN A 24 -1.35 19.29 -2.96
N PRO A 25 -2.56 19.88 -3.14
CA PRO A 25 -3.13 20.08 -4.47
C PRO A 25 -2.24 20.96 -5.37
N ASP A 26 -1.67 22.04 -4.84
CA ASP A 26 -0.84 22.96 -5.61
C ASP A 26 0.47 22.29 -6.07
N VAL A 27 1.08 21.48 -5.20
CA VAL A 27 2.29 20.72 -5.55
C VAL A 27 1.97 19.71 -6.63
N MET A 28 0.89 18.93 -6.48
CA MET A 28 0.48 17.92 -7.46
C MET A 28 0.23 18.54 -8.84
N VAL A 29 -0.49 19.67 -8.88
CA VAL A 29 -0.75 20.39 -10.15
C VAL A 29 0.55 20.92 -10.78
N ASN A 30 1.45 21.50 -9.99
CA ASN A 30 2.72 22.02 -10.49
C ASN A 30 3.64 20.92 -11.04
N GLU A 31 3.58 19.73 -10.48
CA GLU A 31 4.33 18.54 -10.94
C GLU A 31 3.59 17.75 -12.03
N GLY A 32 2.46 18.24 -12.53
CA GLY A 32 1.68 17.58 -13.58
C GLY A 32 1.01 16.28 -13.10
N ILE A 33 0.72 16.15 -11.81
CA ILE A 33 0.19 14.92 -11.18
C ILE A 33 -1.29 15.12 -10.86
N ALA A 34 -2.11 14.20 -11.32
CA ALA A 34 -3.51 14.11 -10.93
C ALA A 34 -3.71 13.06 -9.82
N VAL A 35 -4.34 13.47 -8.74
CA VAL A 35 -4.75 12.62 -7.62
C VAL A 35 -6.28 12.71 -7.50
N PRO A 36 -7.06 11.97 -8.30
CA PRO A 36 -8.50 12.06 -8.27
C PRO A 36 -9.09 11.55 -6.95
N ALA A 37 -10.22 12.13 -6.56
CA ALA A 37 -10.92 11.65 -5.37
C ALA A 37 -11.39 10.19 -5.56
N PRO A 38 -11.28 9.31 -4.54
CA PRO A 38 -11.65 7.89 -4.64
C PRO A 38 -13.04 7.62 -5.20
N SER A 39 -14.00 8.47 -4.89
CA SER A 39 -15.38 8.37 -5.38
C SER A 39 -15.52 8.51 -6.90
N ARG A 40 -14.54 9.14 -7.57
CA ARG A 40 -14.58 9.37 -9.02
C ARG A 40 -14.10 8.16 -9.82
N TYR A 41 -13.21 7.34 -9.26
CA TYR A 41 -12.57 6.29 -10.06
C TYR A 41 -12.79 4.86 -9.54
N ARG A 42 -12.94 4.62 -8.24
CA ARG A 42 -12.95 3.24 -7.70
C ARG A 42 -14.00 2.34 -8.34
N GLN A 43 -15.25 2.81 -8.38
CA GLN A 43 -16.32 2.03 -9.01
C GLN A 43 -16.17 1.99 -10.53
N LEU A 44 -15.74 3.10 -11.14
CA LEU A 44 -15.53 3.22 -12.59
C LEU A 44 -14.45 2.23 -13.05
N VAL A 45 -13.27 2.22 -12.41
CA VAL A 45 -12.18 1.30 -12.72
C VAL A 45 -12.60 -0.15 -12.49
N SER A 46 -13.27 -0.45 -11.36
CA SER A 46 -13.79 -1.80 -11.09
C SER A 46 -14.74 -2.29 -12.17
N ASN A 47 -15.68 -1.44 -12.62
CA ASN A 47 -16.60 -1.77 -13.69
C ASN A 47 -15.88 -1.99 -15.03
N ALA A 48 -14.91 -1.13 -15.37
CA ALA A 48 -14.13 -1.26 -16.59
C ALA A 48 -13.32 -2.55 -16.62
N VAL A 49 -12.61 -2.87 -15.53
CA VAL A 49 -11.86 -4.13 -15.37
C VAL A 49 -12.76 -5.36 -15.58
N ASN A 50 -13.94 -5.35 -14.96
CA ASN A 50 -14.87 -6.47 -15.08
C ASN A 50 -15.50 -6.56 -16.49
N THR A 51 -15.83 -5.45 -17.11
CA THR A 51 -16.44 -5.40 -18.44
C THR A 51 -15.46 -5.83 -19.53
N LEU A 52 -14.22 -5.37 -19.45
CA LEU A 52 -13.19 -5.70 -20.44
C LEU A 52 -12.62 -7.12 -20.27
N GLY A 53 -12.76 -7.73 -19.09
CA GLY A 53 -12.28 -9.09 -18.82
C GLY A 53 -10.79 -9.28 -19.12
N GLY A 54 -9.97 -8.27 -18.89
CA GLY A 54 -8.53 -8.28 -19.18
C GLY A 54 -8.16 -7.88 -20.62
N GLN A 55 -9.13 -7.59 -21.50
CA GLN A 55 -8.82 -7.05 -22.81
C GLN A 55 -8.34 -5.60 -22.74
N LYS A 56 -7.55 -5.16 -23.71
CA LYS A 56 -7.09 -3.78 -23.81
C LYS A 56 -8.27 -2.83 -24.08
N ALA A 57 -8.33 -1.73 -23.32
CA ALA A 57 -9.29 -0.68 -23.59
C ALA A 57 -9.01 0.00 -24.94
N SER A 58 -10.07 0.29 -25.69
CA SER A 58 -9.99 1.10 -26.89
C SER A 58 -9.61 2.56 -26.54
N PRO A 59 -9.08 3.36 -27.49
CA PRO A 59 -8.84 4.78 -27.26
C PRO A 59 -10.07 5.52 -26.72
N ASP A 60 -11.25 5.30 -27.32
CA ASP A 60 -12.50 5.92 -26.86
C ASP A 60 -12.85 5.53 -25.42
N THR A 61 -12.56 4.28 -25.03
CA THR A 61 -12.80 3.82 -23.65
C THR A 61 -11.81 4.49 -22.69
N GLN A 62 -10.55 4.65 -23.08
CA GLN A 62 -9.54 5.35 -22.28
C GLN A 62 -9.93 6.82 -22.07
N ASP A 63 -10.36 7.51 -23.13
CA ASP A 63 -10.80 8.91 -23.08
C ASP A 63 -11.98 9.08 -22.12
N VAL A 64 -13.01 8.23 -22.23
CA VAL A 64 -14.17 8.24 -21.32
C VAL A 64 -13.73 8.01 -19.84
N LEU A 65 -12.79 7.10 -19.60
CA LEU A 65 -12.27 6.87 -18.25
C LEU A 65 -11.54 8.10 -17.72
N LEU A 66 -10.67 8.71 -18.52
CA LEU A 66 -9.90 9.89 -18.13
C LEU A 66 -10.82 11.09 -17.87
N GLU A 67 -11.75 11.40 -18.77
CA GLU A 67 -12.72 12.48 -18.59
C GLU A 67 -13.56 12.32 -17.32
N ALA A 68 -13.95 11.09 -16.98
CA ALA A 68 -14.73 10.84 -15.77
C ALA A 68 -13.90 10.95 -14.47
N MET A 69 -12.63 10.63 -14.54
CA MET A 69 -11.74 10.64 -13.34
C MET A 69 -11.11 12.00 -13.07
N LEU A 70 -10.75 12.75 -14.12
CA LEU A 70 -9.93 13.94 -14.02
C LEU A 70 -10.76 15.22 -14.15
N ASP A 71 -10.29 16.28 -13.50
CA ASP A 71 -10.79 17.65 -13.67
C ASP A 71 -9.87 18.48 -14.58
N THR A 72 -8.84 17.88 -15.15
CA THR A 72 -7.83 18.52 -16.00
C THR A 72 -7.73 17.80 -17.32
N ASP A 73 -7.50 18.55 -18.39
CA ASP A 73 -7.34 18.00 -19.74
C ASP A 73 -5.99 17.30 -19.95
N SER A 74 -5.04 17.47 -19.03
CA SER A 74 -3.71 16.87 -19.14
C SER A 74 -3.14 16.53 -17.77
N ALA A 75 -2.63 15.31 -17.62
CA ALA A 75 -1.81 14.90 -16.51
C ALA A 75 -0.64 14.06 -17.03
N GLU A 76 0.56 14.31 -16.50
CA GLU A 76 1.73 13.50 -16.82
C GLU A 76 1.71 12.18 -16.03
N ARG A 77 1.21 12.25 -14.79
CA ARG A 77 1.00 11.09 -13.89
C ARG A 77 -0.38 11.13 -13.26
N ILE A 78 -0.97 9.95 -13.07
CA ILE A 78 -2.23 9.76 -12.36
C ILE A 78 -1.99 8.76 -11.23
N VAL A 79 -2.40 9.11 -10.01
CA VAL A 79 -2.28 8.24 -8.84
C VAL A 79 -3.67 7.68 -8.48
N LEU A 80 -3.79 6.36 -8.50
CA LEU A 80 -5.03 5.64 -8.17
C LEU A 80 -4.74 4.68 -7.01
N SER A 81 -5.49 4.80 -5.92
CA SER A 81 -5.32 3.96 -4.72
C SER A 81 -6.62 3.27 -4.36
N HIS A 82 -6.57 1.94 -4.25
CA HIS A 82 -7.69 1.15 -3.75
C HIS A 82 -7.24 -0.23 -3.27
N GLU A 83 -7.50 -0.54 -2.00
CA GLU A 83 -7.20 -1.86 -1.43
C GLU A 83 -7.93 -3.02 -2.15
N ASN A 84 -9.06 -2.74 -2.80
CA ASN A 84 -9.84 -3.75 -3.54
C ASN A 84 -9.44 -3.90 -5.02
N PHE A 85 -8.36 -3.31 -5.48
CA PHE A 85 -7.91 -3.50 -6.86
C PHE A 85 -7.58 -4.97 -7.17
N MET A 86 -7.07 -5.72 -6.21
CA MET A 86 -6.80 -7.15 -6.34
C MET A 86 -8.00 -8.04 -5.96
N GLY A 87 -9.10 -7.46 -5.50
CA GLY A 87 -10.31 -8.16 -5.06
C GLY A 87 -10.85 -7.60 -3.75
N ALA A 88 -12.04 -8.02 -3.36
CA ALA A 88 -12.62 -7.67 -2.06
C ALA A 88 -11.94 -8.47 -0.91
N PRO A 89 -12.05 -8.04 0.35
CA PRO A 89 -11.42 -8.73 1.49
C PRO A 89 -11.67 -10.24 1.54
N ARG A 90 -12.89 -10.67 1.21
CA ARG A 90 -13.26 -12.10 1.16
C ARG A 90 -12.49 -12.91 0.10
N ALA A 91 -11.97 -12.25 -0.91
CA ALA A 91 -11.21 -12.87 -2.01
C ALA A 91 -9.69 -12.70 -1.84
N ALA A 92 -9.25 -12.18 -0.69
CA ALA A 92 -7.83 -11.97 -0.42
C ALA A 92 -7.11 -13.26 -0.03
N VAL A 93 -7.83 -14.29 0.39
CA VAL A 93 -7.27 -15.61 0.70
C VAL A 93 -8.18 -16.72 0.17
N ASP A 94 -7.57 -17.83 -0.27
CA ASP A 94 -8.25 -19.06 -0.67
C ASP A 94 -7.35 -20.26 -0.29
N GLY A 95 -7.70 -20.92 0.81
CA GLY A 95 -6.88 -21.99 1.38
C GLY A 95 -5.49 -21.50 1.80
N ASP A 96 -4.48 -21.95 1.08
CA ASP A 96 -3.06 -21.64 1.26
C ASP A 96 -2.55 -20.46 0.39
N VAL A 97 -3.44 -19.86 -0.44
CA VAL A 97 -3.05 -18.84 -1.44
C VAL A 97 -3.47 -17.45 -1.02
N LEU A 98 -2.51 -16.53 -0.99
CA LEU A 98 -2.74 -15.09 -0.88
C LEU A 98 -3.12 -14.50 -2.25
N TYR A 99 -4.14 -13.64 -2.27
CA TYR A 99 -4.55 -12.88 -3.44
C TYR A 99 -4.60 -13.69 -4.75
N PRO A 100 -5.36 -14.78 -4.80
CA PRO A 100 -5.37 -15.72 -5.94
C PRO A 100 -5.74 -15.07 -7.29
N LYS A 101 -6.25 -13.83 -7.26
CA LYS A 101 -6.60 -13.04 -8.44
C LYS A 101 -5.65 -11.89 -8.74
N ALA A 102 -4.53 -11.76 -7.99
CA ALA A 102 -3.58 -10.65 -8.15
C ALA A 102 -3.07 -10.54 -9.60
N ARG A 103 -2.65 -11.67 -10.17
CA ARG A 103 -2.21 -11.81 -11.57
C ARG A 103 -3.22 -11.21 -12.55
N ASP A 104 -4.44 -11.73 -12.54
CA ASP A 104 -5.48 -11.34 -13.50
C ASP A 104 -5.95 -9.91 -13.31
N LYS A 105 -6.07 -9.48 -12.06
CA LYS A 105 -6.54 -8.13 -11.74
C LYS A 105 -5.51 -7.05 -12.10
N THR A 106 -4.24 -7.26 -11.80
CA THR A 106 -3.20 -6.29 -12.17
C THR A 106 -2.96 -6.24 -13.67
N PHE A 107 -3.04 -7.38 -14.36
CA PHE A 107 -3.03 -7.42 -15.83
C PHE A 107 -4.20 -6.64 -16.43
N ALA A 108 -5.39 -6.80 -15.89
CA ALA A 108 -6.57 -6.05 -16.35
C ALA A 108 -6.47 -4.54 -16.06
N LEU A 109 -5.93 -4.15 -14.89
CA LEU A 109 -5.66 -2.74 -14.56
C LEU A 109 -4.70 -2.10 -15.56
N ARG A 110 -3.58 -2.78 -15.87
CA ARG A 110 -2.62 -2.29 -16.87
C ARG A 110 -3.28 -2.11 -18.25
N ASN A 111 -4.16 -3.02 -18.63
CA ASN A 111 -4.84 -2.99 -19.92
C ASN A 111 -5.95 -1.93 -20.04
N LEU A 112 -6.29 -1.23 -18.95
CA LEU A 112 -7.13 -0.02 -19.03
C LEU A 112 -6.43 1.14 -19.75
N PHE A 113 -5.10 1.19 -19.64
CA PHE A 113 -4.27 2.23 -20.27
C PHE A 113 -3.04 1.57 -20.92
N PRO A 114 -3.25 0.82 -22.03
CA PRO A 114 -2.23 -0.06 -22.61
C PRO A 114 -0.99 0.67 -23.13
N ASP A 115 -1.11 1.95 -23.42
CA ASP A 115 -0.02 2.80 -23.93
C ASP A 115 0.62 3.66 -22.83
N ALA A 116 0.11 3.60 -21.59
CA ALA A 116 0.70 4.27 -20.44
C ALA A 116 1.83 3.45 -19.81
N LYS A 117 2.77 4.13 -19.16
CA LYS A 117 3.69 3.48 -18.23
C LYS A 117 2.96 3.24 -16.91
N VAL A 118 2.80 1.97 -16.57
CA VAL A 118 2.10 1.55 -15.35
C VAL A 118 3.10 1.08 -14.31
N GLU A 119 2.92 1.53 -13.09
CA GLU A 119 3.70 1.16 -11.91
C GLU A 119 2.74 0.69 -10.81
N PHE A 120 3.13 -0.36 -10.09
CA PHE A 120 2.35 -0.90 -8.98
C PHE A 120 3.05 -0.62 -7.65
N PHE A 121 2.25 -0.27 -6.65
CA PHE A 121 2.69 0.02 -5.28
C PHE A 121 1.87 -0.81 -4.31
N MET A 122 2.53 -1.46 -3.36
CA MET A 122 1.86 -2.37 -2.45
C MET A 122 2.54 -2.39 -1.08
N ALA A 123 1.78 -2.10 -0.02
CA ALA A 123 2.17 -2.45 1.34
C ALA A 123 1.86 -3.92 1.59
N VAL A 124 2.79 -4.64 2.18
CA VAL A 124 2.58 -5.99 2.73
C VAL A 124 2.59 -5.92 4.25
N ARG A 125 1.99 -6.89 4.91
CA ARG A 125 1.89 -6.92 6.38
C ARG A 125 2.14 -8.34 6.88
N ASP A 126 2.78 -8.46 8.05
CA ASP A 126 3.00 -9.73 8.71
C ASP A 126 1.69 -10.53 8.80
N PRO A 127 1.62 -11.75 8.25
CA PRO A 127 0.44 -12.60 8.32
C PRO A 127 -0.06 -12.83 9.75
N ALA A 128 0.82 -12.78 10.74
CA ALA A 128 0.46 -12.92 12.16
C ALA A 128 -0.56 -11.85 12.61
N THR A 129 -0.44 -10.63 12.12
CA THR A 129 -1.35 -9.51 12.41
C THR A 129 -2.33 -9.23 11.27
N TRP A 130 -1.93 -9.51 10.03
CA TRP A 130 -2.76 -9.27 8.85
C TRP A 130 -4.00 -10.17 8.80
N VAL A 131 -3.87 -11.46 9.12
CA VAL A 131 -4.98 -12.42 9.09
C VAL A 131 -6.09 -12.04 10.09
N PRO A 132 -5.79 -11.71 11.36
CA PRO A 132 -6.79 -11.18 12.28
C PRO A 132 -7.45 -9.89 11.81
N ALA A 133 -6.67 -8.97 11.27
CA ALA A 133 -7.18 -7.69 10.74
C ALA A 133 -8.07 -7.88 9.50
N LEU A 134 -7.70 -8.80 8.60
CA LEU A 134 -8.53 -9.17 7.45
C LEU A 134 -9.86 -9.76 7.90
N HIS A 135 -9.82 -10.69 8.88
CA HIS A 135 -11.03 -11.30 9.43
C HIS A 135 -11.97 -10.24 10.03
N ALA A 136 -11.44 -9.23 10.70
CA ALA A 136 -12.25 -8.15 11.26
C ALA A 136 -13.08 -7.39 10.19
N LYS A 137 -12.66 -7.43 8.92
CA LYS A 137 -13.45 -6.91 7.77
C LYS A 137 -14.51 -7.91 7.26
N LEU A 138 -14.48 -9.17 7.74
CA LEU A 138 -15.41 -10.24 7.33
C LEU A 138 -16.49 -10.44 8.40
N THR A 139 -17.54 -9.64 8.35
CA THR A 139 -18.55 -9.53 9.42
C THR A 139 -19.42 -10.77 9.66
N ASP A 140 -19.44 -11.72 8.74
CA ASP A 140 -20.41 -12.83 8.71
C ASP A 140 -19.78 -14.20 9.02
N THR A 141 -18.49 -14.25 9.30
CA THR A 141 -17.79 -15.53 9.55
C THR A 141 -17.08 -15.49 10.90
N PRO A 142 -17.43 -16.35 11.86
CA PRO A 142 -16.67 -16.44 13.12
C PRO A 142 -15.21 -16.82 12.88
N PHE A 143 -14.28 -16.24 13.65
CA PHE A 143 -12.85 -16.47 13.47
C PHE A 143 -12.44 -17.94 13.42
N PRO A 144 -12.95 -18.85 14.28
CA PRO A 144 -12.59 -20.26 14.19
C PRO A 144 -12.94 -20.92 12.86
N HIS A 145 -14.05 -20.52 12.23
CA HIS A 145 -14.41 -21.03 10.90
C HIS A 145 -13.53 -20.47 9.81
N PHE A 146 -13.20 -19.17 9.88
CA PHE A 146 -12.26 -18.54 8.97
C PHE A 146 -10.87 -19.18 9.09
N ARG A 147 -10.35 -19.32 10.31
CA ARG A 147 -9.04 -19.96 10.57
C ARG A 147 -8.97 -21.39 10.04
N ALA A 148 -10.05 -22.16 10.17
CA ALA A 148 -10.12 -23.52 9.67
C ALA A 148 -10.19 -23.62 8.13
N SER A 149 -10.44 -22.52 7.43
CA SER A 149 -10.52 -22.47 5.96
C SER A 149 -9.23 -21.97 5.29
N ILE A 150 -8.20 -21.63 6.06
CA ILE A 150 -6.94 -21.05 5.57
C ILE A 150 -5.73 -21.78 6.15
N GLU A 151 -4.60 -21.70 5.46
CA GLU A 151 -3.30 -22.23 5.87
C GLU A 151 -2.28 -21.08 5.93
N PRO A 152 -2.35 -20.19 6.96
CA PRO A 152 -1.53 -18.98 7.02
C PRO A 152 -0.03 -19.26 7.10
N GLU A 153 0.36 -20.45 7.51
CA GLU A 153 1.75 -20.94 7.53
C GLU A 153 2.34 -21.09 6.12
N ALA A 154 1.48 -21.14 5.08
CA ALA A 154 1.89 -21.19 3.67
C ALA A 154 1.85 -19.83 2.98
N PHE A 155 1.43 -18.76 3.66
CA PHE A 155 1.28 -17.46 3.04
C PHE A 155 2.62 -16.79 2.74
N LEU A 156 2.89 -16.54 1.46
CA LEU A 156 4.09 -15.88 0.96
C LEU A 156 3.72 -14.67 0.09
N TRP A 157 4.14 -13.49 0.51
CA TRP A 157 3.99 -12.27 -0.29
C TRP A 157 4.85 -12.29 -1.55
N SER A 158 6.01 -12.97 -1.49
CA SER A 158 6.88 -13.14 -2.66
C SER A 158 6.17 -13.84 -3.82
N GLU A 159 5.24 -14.77 -3.57
CA GLU A 159 4.44 -15.40 -4.61
C GLU A 159 3.45 -14.42 -5.24
N VAL A 160 2.75 -13.63 -4.43
CA VAL A 160 1.86 -12.56 -4.92
C VAL A 160 2.61 -11.58 -5.81
N VAL A 161 3.80 -11.13 -5.36
CA VAL A 161 4.63 -10.18 -6.10
C VAL A 161 5.17 -10.80 -7.40
N ARG A 162 5.59 -12.08 -7.39
CA ARG A 162 5.98 -12.81 -8.62
C ARG A 162 4.84 -12.90 -9.61
N ASP A 163 3.65 -13.26 -9.17
CA ASP A 163 2.45 -13.32 -10.01
C ASP A 163 2.14 -11.99 -10.68
N ILE A 164 2.22 -10.89 -9.94
CA ILE A 164 2.03 -9.54 -10.49
C ILE A 164 3.12 -9.24 -11.52
N ARG A 165 4.40 -9.53 -11.20
CA ARG A 165 5.54 -9.30 -12.10
C ARG A 165 5.45 -10.11 -13.39
N GLU A 166 5.09 -11.39 -13.30
CA GLU A 166 4.94 -12.25 -14.48
C GLU A 166 3.81 -11.78 -15.39
N ALA A 167 2.70 -11.31 -14.82
CA ALA A 167 1.61 -10.75 -15.61
C ALA A 167 1.96 -9.40 -16.25
N ASN A 168 2.86 -8.64 -15.63
CA ASN A 168 3.19 -7.27 -16.01
C ASN A 168 4.72 -7.04 -16.07
N PRO A 169 5.45 -7.70 -17.00
CA PRO A 169 6.91 -7.69 -17.01
C PRO A 169 7.54 -6.30 -17.23
N ASP A 170 6.80 -5.38 -17.84
CA ASP A 170 7.24 -4.00 -18.11
C ASP A 170 6.83 -3.00 -17.03
N SER A 171 6.10 -3.43 -16.00
CA SER A 171 5.59 -2.58 -14.93
C SER A 171 6.41 -2.81 -13.65
N PRO A 172 7.20 -1.84 -13.17
CA PRO A 172 7.91 -1.98 -11.90
C PRO A 172 6.91 -2.07 -10.74
N ILE A 173 7.34 -2.73 -9.66
CA ILE A 173 6.58 -2.84 -8.42
C ILE A 173 7.43 -2.29 -7.29
N THR A 174 6.85 -1.38 -6.50
CA THR A 174 7.42 -0.93 -5.23
C THR A 174 6.61 -1.56 -4.08
N VAL A 175 7.31 -2.25 -3.19
CA VAL A 175 6.74 -2.94 -2.02
C VAL A 175 7.33 -2.35 -0.76
N TRP A 176 6.58 -2.31 0.33
CA TRP A 176 7.10 -2.00 1.66
C TRP A 176 6.36 -2.79 2.74
N CYS A 177 7.03 -3.01 3.87
CA CYS A 177 6.42 -3.59 5.05
C CYS A 177 5.52 -2.56 5.74
N ASN A 178 4.30 -2.92 6.07
CA ASN A 178 3.37 -2.04 6.78
C ASN A 178 3.93 -1.58 8.13
N GLU A 179 4.69 -2.45 8.77
CA GLU A 179 5.37 -2.23 10.05
C GLU A 179 6.37 -1.07 9.97
N ASP A 180 6.99 -0.88 8.81
CA ASP A 180 7.94 0.21 8.55
C ASP A 180 7.27 1.53 8.16
N THR A 181 5.98 1.50 7.80
CA THR A 181 5.28 2.63 7.16
C THR A 181 5.44 3.95 7.91
N ALA A 182 5.40 3.93 9.25
CA ALA A 182 5.55 5.16 10.03
C ALA A 182 6.94 5.82 9.91
N MET A 183 7.96 5.02 9.64
CA MET A 183 9.35 5.47 9.50
C MET A 183 9.66 5.98 8.09
N ILE A 184 9.01 5.39 7.07
CA ILE A 184 9.28 5.65 5.64
C ILE A 184 8.14 6.39 4.94
N TRP A 185 7.14 6.90 5.67
CA TRP A 185 5.95 7.48 5.07
C TRP A 185 6.20 8.59 4.05
N PRO A 186 7.10 9.55 4.28
CA PRO A 186 7.43 10.54 3.26
C PRO A 186 7.99 9.92 1.98
N GLU A 187 8.84 8.90 2.09
CA GLU A 187 9.40 8.17 0.94
C GLU A 187 8.29 7.47 0.14
N VAL A 188 7.38 6.79 0.82
CA VAL A 188 6.21 6.15 0.18
C VAL A 188 5.38 7.18 -0.60
N MET A 189 5.13 8.35 0.00
CA MET A 189 4.38 9.42 -0.67
C MET A 189 5.10 9.93 -1.93
N HIS A 190 6.43 10.14 -1.86
CA HIS A 190 7.23 10.60 -3.00
C HIS A 190 7.29 9.55 -4.11
N GLU A 191 7.54 8.29 -3.78
CA GLU A 191 7.62 7.19 -4.75
C GLU A 191 6.29 7.00 -5.48
N VAL A 192 5.17 6.93 -4.77
CA VAL A 192 3.85 6.75 -5.39
C VAL A 192 3.47 7.94 -6.26
N ALA A 193 3.75 9.15 -5.80
CA ALA A 193 3.48 10.36 -6.57
C ALA A 193 4.49 10.60 -7.70
N GLY A 194 5.68 9.97 -7.65
CA GLY A 194 6.76 10.17 -8.60
C GLY A 194 7.36 11.59 -8.52
N ILE A 195 7.45 12.14 -7.31
CA ILE A 195 7.94 13.49 -7.01
C ILE A 195 9.37 13.41 -6.47
N ASP A 196 10.20 14.39 -6.83
CA ASP A 196 11.56 14.52 -6.28
C ASP A 196 11.51 14.53 -4.74
N PRO A 197 12.33 13.70 -4.05
CA PRO A 197 12.37 13.64 -2.59
C PRO A 197 12.67 14.98 -1.90
N GLN A 198 13.21 15.98 -2.60
CA GLN A 198 13.47 17.30 -2.07
C GLN A 198 12.23 18.21 -2.01
N VAL A 199 11.19 17.87 -2.75
CA VAL A 199 9.91 18.60 -2.72
C VAL A 199 9.20 18.29 -1.41
N GLN A 200 8.87 19.31 -0.64
CA GLN A 200 8.20 19.10 0.64
C GLN A 200 6.71 18.84 0.46
N LEU A 201 6.26 17.69 0.97
CA LEU A 201 4.85 17.32 1.01
C LEU A 201 4.28 17.48 2.42
N MET A 202 3.08 18.04 2.52
CA MET A 202 2.27 17.96 3.73
C MET A 202 1.81 16.52 3.95
N GLY A 203 1.68 16.12 5.21
CA GLY A 203 1.20 14.78 5.56
C GLY A 203 2.30 13.77 5.90
N GLY A 204 3.58 14.13 5.80
CA GLY A 204 4.71 13.23 6.09
C GLY A 204 4.76 12.67 7.53
N PHE A 205 3.95 13.21 8.45
CA PHE A 205 3.79 12.69 9.82
C PHE A 205 2.42 12.06 10.08
N ASP A 206 1.59 11.86 9.06
CA ASP A 206 0.21 11.42 9.28
C ASP A 206 0.12 10.01 9.89
N VAL A 207 0.95 9.09 9.43
CA VAL A 207 1.01 7.72 9.96
C VAL A 207 1.65 7.73 11.35
N LEU A 208 2.78 8.42 11.50
CA LEU A 208 3.48 8.55 12.78
C LEU A 208 2.58 9.15 13.88
N ALA A 209 1.73 10.10 13.51
CA ALA A 209 0.79 10.74 14.45
C ALA A 209 -0.31 9.81 14.96
N ARG A 210 -0.49 8.63 14.39
CA ARG A 210 -1.44 7.62 14.89
C ARG A 210 -0.83 6.77 16.01
N ILE A 211 0.48 6.55 15.96
CA ILE A 211 1.22 5.68 16.88
C ILE A 211 2.04 6.47 17.92
N MET A 212 2.03 7.81 17.85
CA MET A 212 2.80 8.67 18.76
C MET A 212 1.87 9.67 19.45
N ALA A 213 2.09 9.88 20.74
CA ALA A 213 1.37 10.88 21.51
C ALA A 213 1.51 12.28 20.89
N ARG A 214 0.42 13.05 20.89
CA ARG A 214 0.34 14.38 20.26
C ARG A 214 1.47 15.33 20.67
N GLU A 215 1.88 15.28 21.94
CA GLU A 215 3.02 16.06 22.46
C GLU A 215 4.34 15.62 21.83
N GLY A 216 4.53 14.31 21.63
CA GLY A 216 5.70 13.74 20.94
C GLY A 216 5.80 14.24 19.52
N VAL A 217 4.72 14.17 18.74
CA VAL A 217 4.67 14.68 17.36
C VAL A 217 5.01 16.17 17.28
N LYS A 218 4.46 16.99 18.20
CA LYS A 218 4.73 18.42 18.25
C LYS A 218 6.22 18.70 18.52
N ARG A 219 6.80 18.01 19.49
CA ARG A 219 8.21 18.15 19.83
C ARG A 219 9.13 17.68 18.72
N LEU A 220 8.79 16.55 18.08
CA LEU A 220 9.52 16.02 16.92
C LEU A 220 9.57 17.04 15.77
N ARG A 221 8.43 17.61 15.39
CA ARG A 221 8.37 18.67 14.37
C ARG A 221 9.25 19.86 14.70
N THR A 222 9.20 20.33 15.94
CA THR A 222 10.04 21.44 16.40
C THR A 222 11.52 21.07 16.33
N TYR A 223 11.87 19.85 16.78
CA TYR A 223 13.25 19.36 16.75
C TYR A 223 13.79 19.25 15.32
N LEU A 224 13.07 18.61 14.40
CA LEU A 224 13.48 18.49 13.01
C LEU A 224 13.59 19.84 12.30
N GLY A 225 12.73 20.81 12.66
CA GLY A 225 12.81 22.18 12.14
C GLY A 225 14.05 22.95 12.61
N THR A 226 14.57 22.66 13.81
CA THR A 226 15.77 23.32 14.36
C THR A 226 17.05 22.51 14.15
N HIS A 227 16.92 21.22 13.91
CA HIS A 227 18.01 20.27 13.68
C HIS A 227 17.68 19.41 12.44
N PRO A 228 17.74 19.99 11.23
CA PRO A 228 17.41 19.27 10.01
C PRO A 228 18.39 18.09 9.85
N PRO A 229 17.87 16.86 9.62
CA PRO A 229 18.70 15.70 9.41
C PRO A 229 19.48 15.83 8.09
N ALA A 230 20.73 15.39 8.11
CA ALA A 230 21.59 15.43 6.91
C ALA A 230 21.20 14.37 5.85
N ASN A 231 20.52 13.30 6.28
CA ASN A 231 20.07 12.22 5.42
C ASN A 231 18.95 11.43 6.09
N GLU A 232 18.31 10.51 5.35
CA GLU A 232 17.22 9.67 5.83
C GLU A 232 17.61 8.76 7.00
N ILE A 233 18.82 8.24 7.02
CA ILE A 233 19.32 7.42 8.17
C ILE A 233 19.29 8.24 9.46
N GLN A 234 19.74 9.49 9.40
CA GLN A 234 19.71 10.37 10.57
C GLN A 234 18.26 10.72 10.95
N ARG A 235 17.40 10.98 9.96
CA ARG A 235 15.96 11.24 10.19
C ARG A 235 15.31 10.07 10.92
N ARG A 236 15.50 8.85 10.43
CA ARG A 236 14.93 7.64 11.03
C ARG A 236 15.44 7.38 12.44
N ARG A 237 16.73 7.63 12.73
CA ARG A 237 17.26 7.56 14.11
C ARG A 237 16.57 8.55 15.05
N VAL A 238 16.28 9.76 14.59
CA VAL A 238 15.52 10.74 15.37
C VAL A 238 14.09 10.25 15.59
N LEU A 239 13.42 9.74 14.56
CA LEU A 239 12.06 9.19 14.67
C LEU A 239 12.01 8.04 15.69
N ALA A 240 12.95 7.09 15.61
CA ALA A 240 13.05 5.96 16.53
C ALA A 240 13.21 6.43 17.99
N ALA A 241 14.11 7.41 18.26
CA ALA A 241 14.32 7.95 19.60
C ALA A 241 13.07 8.68 20.14
N PHE A 242 12.26 9.29 19.26
CA PHE A 242 11.01 9.92 19.68
C PHE A 242 9.91 8.89 19.90
N LEU A 243 9.85 7.83 19.08
CA LEU A 243 8.93 6.71 19.28
C LEU A 243 9.21 6.00 20.61
N ASP A 244 10.46 5.68 20.90
CA ASP A 244 10.87 5.06 22.16
C ASP A 244 10.36 5.83 23.41
N LYS A 245 10.17 7.14 23.29
CA LYS A 245 9.71 7.99 24.39
C LYS A 245 8.22 8.34 24.36
N TYR A 246 7.62 8.42 23.20
CA TYR A 246 6.29 8.99 23.00
C TYR A 246 5.35 8.08 22.23
N ALA A 247 5.72 6.83 22.00
CA ALA A 247 4.82 5.85 21.42
C ALA A 247 3.55 5.70 22.25
N ILE A 248 2.47 5.31 21.58
CA ILE A 248 1.23 4.87 22.21
C ILE A 248 1.25 3.35 22.09
N ASP A 249 1.62 2.67 23.18
CA ASP A 249 1.87 1.22 23.16
C ASP A 249 0.69 0.44 22.57
N GLU A 250 -0.54 0.80 22.94
CA GLU A 250 -1.77 0.18 22.45
C GLU A 250 -2.01 0.37 20.93
N GLN A 251 -1.25 1.24 20.27
CA GLN A 251 -1.31 1.46 18.83
C GLN A 251 -0.16 0.78 18.07
N ILE A 252 0.83 0.26 18.79
CA ILE A 252 2.00 -0.42 18.22
C ILE A 252 1.92 -1.91 18.51
N GLU A 253 1.57 -2.28 19.73
CA GLU A 253 1.42 -3.66 20.16
C GLU A 253 0.00 -4.13 19.91
N GLU A 254 -0.17 -5.07 18.98
CA GLU A 254 -1.45 -5.75 18.76
C GLU A 254 -1.50 -7.00 19.65
N GLU A 255 -2.17 -6.92 20.80
CA GLU A 255 -2.53 -8.11 21.55
C GLU A 255 -3.58 -8.93 20.78
N ILE A 256 -3.18 -10.10 20.29
CA ILE A 256 -4.05 -11.00 19.53
C ILE A 256 -4.49 -12.13 20.47
N ASP A 257 -5.67 -11.99 21.04
CA ASP A 257 -6.34 -13.05 21.82
C ASP A 257 -7.48 -13.66 21.01
N LEU A 258 -7.13 -14.56 20.09
CA LEU A 258 -8.09 -15.23 19.20
C LEU A 258 -7.99 -16.77 19.32
N PRO A 259 -9.12 -17.48 19.32
CA PRO A 259 -9.14 -18.94 19.38
C PRO A 259 -8.37 -19.58 18.21
N GLY A 260 -7.35 -20.39 18.51
CA GLY A 260 -6.52 -21.05 17.51
C GLY A 260 -5.44 -20.16 16.90
N TRP A 261 -5.07 -19.06 17.59
CA TRP A 261 -4.01 -18.13 17.22
C TRP A 261 -3.01 -17.95 18.39
N PRO A 262 -2.31 -19.03 18.79
CA PRO A 262 -1.41 -18.98 19.95
C PRO A 262 -0.12 -18.21 19.64
N PRO A 263 0.62 -17.73 20.69
CA PRO A 263 1.86 -17.00 20.53
C PRO A 263 2.92 -17.72 19.67
N GLU A 264 3.02 -19.03 19.78
CA GLU A 264 3.98 -19.84 19.01
C GLU A 264 3.68 -19.80 17.50
N LEU A 265 2.40 -19.72 17.12
CA LEU A 265 2.01 -19.52 15.73
C LEU A 265 2.39 -18.10 15.26
N VAL A 266 2.13 -17.09 16.08
CA VAL A 266 2.50 -15.70 15.80
C VAL A 266 4.00 -15.60 15.53
N GLU A 267 4.84 -16.11 16.43
CA GLU A 267 6.31 -16.13 16.27
C GLU A 267 6.74 -16.84 14.99
N SER A 268 6.12 -17.98 14.67
CA SER A 268 6.43 -18.74 13.45
C SER A 268 6.05 -17.98 12.17
N LEU A 269 4.89 -17.34 12.15
CA LEU A 269 4.43 -16.54 10.99
C LEU A 269 5.31 -15.32 10.79
N THR A 270 5.66 -14.61 11.86
CA THR A 270 6.56 -13.46 11.79
C THR A 270 7.94 -13.87 11.25
N ALA A 271 8.53 -14.96 11.75
CA ALA A 271 9.82 -15.43 11.25
C ALA A 271 9.76 -15.81 9.77
N ALA A 272 8.70 -16.50 9.33
CA ALA A 272 8.50 -16.84 7.92
C ALA A 272 8.31 -15.59 7.05
N TYR A 273 7.60 -14.58 7.54
CA TYR A 273 7.42 -13.31 6.86
C TYR A 273 8.75 -12.54 6.68
N GLU A 274 9.59 -12.48 7.72
CA GLU A 274 10.91 -11.83 7.63
C GLU A 274 11.79 -12.50 6.55
N ASP A 275 11.80 -13.82 6.51
CA ASP A 275 12.51 -14.58 5.47
C ASP A 275 11.93 -14.32 4.07
N ASP A 276 10.60 -14.27 3.95
CA ASP A 276 9.91 -14.01 2.67
C ASP A 276 10.18 -12.59 2.14
N MET A 277 10.38 -11.60 3.01
CA MET A 277 10.76 -10.24 2.58
C MET A 277 12.14 -10.23 1.92
N LEU A 278 13.06 -11.09 2.33
CA LEU A 278 14.34 -11.26 1.65
C LEU A 278 14.16 -11.83 0.23
N GLU A 279 13.18 -12.71 0.03
CA GLU A 279 12.82 -13.22 -1.30
C GLU A 279 12.15 -12.15 -2.16
N VAL A 280 11.23 -11.32 -1.59
CA VAL A 280 10.64 -10.17 -2.29
C VAL A 280 11.72 -9.23 -2.82
N ALA A 281 12.73 -8.90 -2.00
CA ALA A 281 13.82 -8.02 -2.37
C ALA A 281 14.68 -8.54 -3.54
N ARG A 282 14.65 -9.84 -3.80
CA ARG A 282 15.43 -10.49 -4.88
C ARG A 282 14.68 -10.58 -6.21
N ILE A 283 13.39 -10.27 -6.24
CA ILE A 283 12.58 -10.39 -7.45
C ILE A 283 12.98 -9.28 -8.45
N PRO A 284 13.41 -9.61 -9.68
CA PRO A 284 13.81 -8.60 -10.66
C PRO A 284 12.67 -7.63 -11.00
N GLY A 285 12.95 -6.32 -10.95
CA GLY A 285 11.97 -5.26 -11.22
C GLY A 285 11.04 -4.96 -10.03
N VAL A 286 11.42 -5.43 -8.85
CA VAL A 286 10.79 -5.07 -7.58
C VAL A 286 11.74 -4.19 -6.77
N THR A 287 11.22 -3.13 -6.20
CA THR A 287 11.91 -2.28 -5.22
C THR A 287 11.27 -2.51 -3.85
N LEU A 288 12.04 -2.95 -2.87
CA LEU A 288 11.60 -3.04 -1.47
C LEU A 288 12.07 -1.79 -0.72
N LEU A 289 11.12 -0.94 -0.32
CA LEU A 289 11.40 0.18 0.59
C LEU A 289 11.49 -0.35 2.02
N THR A 290 12.56 -0.01 2.70
CA THR A 290 12.83 -0.45 4.10
C THR A 290 13.13 0.74 5.00
N ALA A 291 12.87 0.61 6.30
CA ALA A 291 13.21 1.58 7.34
C ALA A 291 14.72 1.63 7.66
#